data_3f34aff5d4e511c596939314279df568
#
_entry.id   3f34aff5d4e511c596939314279df568
#
_cell.length_a   1.000
_cell.length_b   1.000
_cell.length_c   1.000
_cell.angle_alpha   90.00
_cell.angle_beta   90.00
_cell.angle_gamma   90.00
#
_symmetry.space_group_name_H-M   'P 1'
#
loop_
_entity.id
_entity.type
_entity.pdbx_description
1 polymer ?
#
loop_
_entity_poly.entity_id
_entity_poly.type
_entity_poly.pdbx_seq_one_letter_code
_entity_poly.pdbx_strand_id
1 'polypeptide(L)' 'MSPDEVNRLRERLRALDAEFDRKMRARGFDPAQAENVALPSHLAKLYAEREQVRAQLAELEGKTDD' A
#
# COMPACT_ATOMS: atom_id res chain seq x y z
N MET A 1 3.20 -14.73 -16.88
CA MET A 1 2.43 -14.07 -15.82
C MET A 1 1.28 -13.30 -16.41
N SER A 2 0.13 -13.41 -15.79
CA SER A 2 -1.10 -12.83 -16.33
C SER A 2 -1.18 -11.34 -16.08
N PRO A 3 -1.52 -10.52 -17.06
CA PRO A 3 -1.78 -9.09 -16.82
C PRO A 3 -2.88 -8.85 -15.80
N ASP A 4 -3.81 -9.78 -15.65
CA ASP A 4 -4.89 -9.67 -14.68
C ASP A 4 -4.38 -9.67 -13.26
N GLU A 5 -3.34 -10.44 -12.97
CA GLU A 5 -2.76 -10.50 -11.64
C GLU A 5 -2.13 -9.16 -11.26
N VAL A 6 -1.38 -8.57 -12.17
CA VAL A 6 -0.80 -7.25 -11.95
C VAL A 6 -1.89 -6.20 -11.75
N ASN A 7 -2.93 -6.25 -12.57
CA ASN A 7 -4.03 -5.30 -12.46
C ASN A 7 -4.77 -5.44 -11.14
N ARG A 8 -4.97 -6.65 -10.64
CA ARG A 8 -5.60 -6.88 -9.34
C ARG A 8 -4.77 -6.30 -8.22
N LEU A 9 -3.46 -6.47 -8.28
CA LEU A 9 -2.57 -5.92 -7.25
C LEU A 9 -2.57 -4.41 -7.29
N ARG A 10 -2.59 -3.81 -8.47
CA ARG A 10 -2.68 -2.36 -8.60
C ARG A 10 -3.98 -1.81 -8.03
N GLU A 11 -5.09 -2.49 -8.30
CA GLU A 11 -6.38 -2.10 -7.75
C GLU A 11 -6.37 -2.20 -6.22
N ARG A 12 -5.81 -3.29 -5.71
CA ARG A 12 -5.71 -3.49 -4.27
C ARG A 12 -4.83 -2.41 -3.63
N LEU A 13 -3.71 -2.10 -4.25
CA LEU A 13 -2.81 -1.06 -3.74
C LEU A 13 -3.51 0.29 -3.71
N ARG A 14 -4.26 0.61 -4.76
CA ARG A 14 -5.01 1.86 -4.81
C ARG A 14 -6.02 1.94 -3.69
N ALA A 15 -6.74 0.85 -3.45
CA ALA A 15 -7.73 0.80 -2.38
C ALA A 15 -7.08 0.93 -1.00
N LEU A 16 -5.95 0.26 -0.79
CA LEU A 16 -5.22 0.34 0.47
C LEU A 16 -4.66 1.74 0.71
N ASP A 17 -4.11 2.36 -0.33
CA ASP A 17 -3.61 3.73 -0.24
C ASP A 17 -4.72 4.69 0.15
N ALA A 18 -5.88 4.57 -0.51
CA ALA A 18 -7.00 5.46 -0.24
C ALA A 18 -7.53 5.28 1.18
N GLU A 19 -7.63 4.04 1.62
CA GLU A 19 -8.13 3.74 2.95
C GLU A 19 -7.15 4.23 4.02
N PHE A 20 -5.87 3.97 3.81
CA PHE A 20 -4.83 4.40 4.74
C PHE A 20 -4.81 5.93 4.85
N ASP A 21 -4.82 6.62 3.72
CA ASP A 21 -4.83 8.08 3.68
C ASP A 21 -6.03 8.65 4.45
N ARG A 22 -7.22 8.12 4.18
CA ARG A 22 -8.44 8.58 4.82
C ARG A 22 -8.39 8.37 6.34
N LYS A 23 -7.93 7.21 6.78
CA LYS A 23 -7.88 6.89 8.20
C LYS A 23 -6.79 7.67 8.93
N MET A 24 -5.67 7.93 8.27
CA MET A 24 -4.64 8.79 8.85
C MET A 24 -5.18 10.20 9.08
N ARG A 25 -5.81 10.76 8.05
CA ARG A 25 -6.36 12.11 8.14
C ARG A 25 -7.47 12.21 9.18
N ALA A 26 -8.29 11.17 9.30
CA ALA A 26 -9.36 11.14 10.29
C ALA A 26 -8.83 11.21 11.72
N ARG A 27 -7.58 10.77 11.94
CA ARG A 27 -6.94 10.81 13.26
C ARG A 27 -6.01 12.00 13.43
N GLY A 28 -5.94 12.88 12.42
CA GLY A 28 -5.10 14.06 12.49
C GLY A 28 -3.64 13.81 12.10
N PHE A 29 -3.34 12.65 11.51
CA PHE A 29 -2.00 12.36 11.02
C PHE A 29 -1.83 12.81 9.59
N ASP A 30 -0.61 13.15 9.23
CA ASP A 30 -0.24 13.42 7.84
C ASP A 30 0.21 12.09 7.20
N PRO A 31 -0.48 11.60 6.17
CA PRO A 31 -0.09 10.33 5.54
C PRO A 31 1.35 10.34 5.02
N ALA A 32 1.87 11.50 4.63
CA ALA A 32 3.24 11.61 4.15
C ALA A 32 4.27 11.37 5.27
N GLN A 33 3.85 11.46 6.54
CA GLN A 33 4.71 11.28 7.69
C GLN A 33 4.54 9.90 8.34
N ALA A 34 3.93 8.96 7.62
CA ALA A 34 3.63 7.65 8.18
C ALA A 34 4.85 6.93 8.74
N GLU A 35 6.02 7.13 8.13
CA GLU A 35 7.25 6.47 8.58
C GLU A 35 7.86 7.15 9.80
N ASN A 36 7.44 8.36 10.11
CA ASN A 36 8.02 9.17 11.16
C ASN A 36 7.17 9.27 12.42
N VAL A 37 6.05 8.56 12.45
CA VAL A 37 5.14 8.62 13.60
C VAL A 37 4.83 7.20 14.08
N ALA A 38 4.49 7.09 15.36
CA ALA A 38 4.07 5.81 15.93
C ALA A 38 2.61 5.58 15.55
N LEU A 39 2.37 4.64 14.65
CA LEU A 39 1.03 4.36 14.17
C LEU A 39 0.27 3.47 15.15
N PRO A 40 -1.03 3.75 15.38
CA PRO A 40 -1.89 2.80 16.09
C PRO A 40 -1.90 1.45 15.36
N SER A 41 -2.20 0.38 16.09
CA SER A 41 -2.15 -0.98 15.55
C SER A 41 -2.91 -1.14 14.24
N HIS A 42 -4.10 -0.57 14.16
CA HIS A 42 -4.94 -0.65 12.98
C HIS A 42 -4.28 -0.01 11.76
N LEU A 43 -3.69 1.17 11.97
CA LEU A 43 -3.01 1.87 10.87
C LEU A 43 -1.70 1.19 10.51
N ALA A 44 -0.99 0.67 11.51
CA ALA A 44 0.24 -0.07 11.25
C ALA A 44 -0.03 -1.31 10.40
N LYS A 45 -1.16 -1.98 10.63
CA LYS A 45 -1.56 -3.13 9.85
C LYS A 45 -1.85 -2.76 8.40
N LEU A 46 -2.59 -1.67 8.20
CA LEU A 46 -2.86 -1.18 6.84
C LEU A 46 -1.58 -0.79 6.12
N TYR A 47 -0.69 -0.14 6.82
CA TYR A 47 0.60 0.25 6.27
C TYR A 47 1.38 -1.00 5.81
N ALA A 48 1.43 -2.02 6.64
CA ALA A 48 2.13 -3.25 6.32
C ALA A 48 1.52 -3.94 5.10
N GLU A 49 0.19 -4.00 5.02
CA GLU A 49 -0.48 -4.59 3.86
C GLU A 49 -0.17 -3.82 2.59
N ARG A 50 -0.20 -2.51 2.66
CA ARG A 50 0.10 -1.66 1.50
C ARG A 50 1.53 -1.92 1.00
N GLU A 51 2.50 -1.95 1.93
CA GLU A 51 3.89 -2.18 1.56
C GLU A 51 4.10 -3.56 0.99
N GLN A 52 3.38 -4.55 1.49
CA GLN A 52 3.46 -5.90 0.98
C GLN A 52 2.96 -5.99 -0.46
N VAL A 53 1.83 -5.37 -0.76
CA VAL A 53 1.30 -5.36 -2.12
C VAL A 53 2.23 -4.60 -3.06
N ARG A 54 2.78 -3.48 -2.59
CA ARG A 54 3.72 -2.70 -3.37
C ARG A 54 4.96 -3.51 -3.72
N ALA A 55 5.48 -4.28 -2.75
CA ALA A 55 6.64 -5.13 -2.98
C ALA A 55 6.33 -6.24 -3.98
N GLN A 56 5.14 -6.84 -3.90
CA GLN A 56 4.72 -7.85 -4.85
C GLN A 56 4.64 -7.27 -6.27
N LEU A 57 4.06 -6.08 -6.41
CA LEU A 57 3.98 -5.42 -7.71
C LEU A 57 5.37 -5.14 -8.27
N ALA A 58 6.26 -4.62 -7.44
CA ALA A 58 7.62 -4.31 -7.88
C ALA A 58 8.33 -5.56 -8.36
N GLU A 59 8.12 -6.68 -7.66
CA GLU A 59 8.72 -7.95 -8.05
C GLU A 59 8.17 -8.45 -9.37
N LEU A 60 6.85 -8.39 -9.54
CA LEU A 60 6.22 -8.83 -10.79
C LEU A 60 6.60 -7.95 -11.97
N GLU A 61 6.63 -6.65 -11.76
CA GLU A 61 7.00 -5.71 -12.83
C GLU A 61 8.47 -5.82 -13.16
N GLY A 62 9.31 -6.10 -12.18
CA GLY A 62 10.73 -6.31 -12.42
C GLY A 62 11.02 -7.55 -13.24
N LYS A 63 10.18 -8.59 -13.13
CA LYS A 63 10.38 -9.83 -13.87
C LYS A 63 10.00 -9.72 -15.34
N THR A 64 9.21 -8.73 -15.69
CA THR A 64 8.77 -8.56 -17.07
C THR A 64 9.73 -7.68 -17.87
N ASP A 65 10.78 -7.23 -17.25
CA ASP A 65 11.66 -6.20 -17.80
C ASP A 65 12.94 -6.77 -18.41
N ASP A 66 12.85 -7.92 -18.95
CA ASP A 66 14.01 -8.52 -19.63
C ASP A 66 13.97 -8.36 -21.13
#